data_d32f8dc455bd204c9300c2ca05399cfc
#
_entry.id   d32f8dc455bd204c9300c2ca05399cfc
#
_cell.length_a   1.000
_cell.length_b   1.000
_cell.length_c   1.000
_cell.angle_alpha   90.00
_cell.angle_beta   90.00
_cell.angle_gamma   90.00
#
_symmetry.space_group_name_H-M   'P 1'
#
loop_
_entity.id
_entity.type
_entity.pdbx_description
1 polymer ?
#
loop_
_entity_poly.entity_id
_entity_poly.type
_entity_poly.pdbx_seq_one_letter_code
_entity_poly.pdbx_strand_id
1 'polypeptide(L)'
;MTGAAPESRSRLLANWRVYIVAAIILVTLVLGISEAVTQRRESRYVAAMAQNIVRQANASDETSTIIALRDYLRRNVTRDNYPVRGRPFLRDTAAYALQTGHGRCGESTRAFVNMAESLGLHAYRLYIEGLPLEHVVALVRLNDGRQLLVDSTDRPYIQDLVELNQLERYHFNYYSSINMHRWLRRPSLPANTYDPPGLSYFYENPHALKALLYFSLSLACAGLWGLRFMRRHVRASRATAIPASAVGRQSPAIATVD
;
A
#
# COMPACT_ATOMS: atom_id res chain seq x y z
N MET A 1 21.66 14.47 -56.35
CA MET A 1 21.50 13.71 -55.11
C MET A 1 20.76 14.61 -54.11
N THR A 2 19.45 14.50 -54.07
CA THR A 2 18.57 15.34 -53.23
C THR A 2 18.48 14.70 -51.86
N GLY A 3 19.04 15.37 -50.86
CA GLY A 3 19.03 14.94 -49.49
C GLY A 3 17.60 14.92 -48.92
N ALA A 4 17.11 13.76 -48.55
CA ALA A 4 15.81 13.61 -47.89
C ALA A 4 15.78 14.44 -46.61
N ALA A 5 14.76 15.28 -46.48
CA ALA A 5 14.62 16.32 -45.52
C ALA A 5 14.65 15.82 -44.05
N PRO A 6 15.26 16.59 -43.12
CA PRO A 6 15.38 16.24 -41.69
C PRO A 6 14.04 16.17 -40.94
N GLU A 7 12.94 16.61 -41.53
CA GLU A 7 11.58 16.61 -40.92
C GLU A 7 11.01 15.22 -40.62
N SER A 8 11.37 14.17 -41.40
CA SER A 8 10.79 12.85 -41.21
C SER A 8 11.30 12.17 -39.92
N ARG A 9 12.56 12.40 -39.54
CA ARG A 9 13.17 11.85 -38.31
C ARG A 9 12.59 12.45 -37.04
N SER A 10 12.28 13.76 -37.05
CA SER A 10 11.71 14.41 -35.87
C SER A 10 10.28 13.96 -35.58
N ARG A 11 9.48 13.69 -36.59
CA ARG A 11 8.11 13.15 -36.47
C ARG A 11 8.11 11.69 -35.98
N LEU A 12 9.02 10.87 -36.47
CA LEU A 12 9.20 9.49 -35.99
C LEU A 12 9.63 9.47 -34.52
N LEU A 13 10.59 10.32 -34.13
CA LEU A 13 11.04 10.42 -32.74
C LEU A 13 9.95 10.98 -31.78
N ALA A 14 9.04 11.81 -32.26
CA ALA A 14 7.91 12.28 -31.46
C ALA A 14 6.86 11.17 -31.23
N ASN A 15 6.61 10.35 -32.26
CA ASN A 15 5.63 9.28 -32.18
C ASN A 15 6.06 8.11 -31.27
N TRP A 16 7.32 7.70 -31.29
CA TRP A 16 7.78 6.59 -30.44
C TRP A 16 7.66 6.89 -28.94
N ARG A 17 7.86 8.17 -28.54
CA ARG A 17 7.65 8.60 -27.14
C ARG A 17 6.20 8.44 -26.70
N VAL A 18 5.24 8.72 -27.58
CA VAL A 18 3.81 8.52 -27.32
C VAL A 18 3.52 7.04 -27.11
N TYR A 19 4.04 6.17 -27.97
CA TYR A 19 3.84 4.73 -27.82
C TYR A 19 4.46 4.16 -26.56
N ILE A 20 5.65 4.63 -26.14
CA ILE A 20 6.27 4.21 -24.89
C ILE A 20 5.41 4.62 -23.69
N VAL A 21 4.95 5.88 -23.62
CA VAL A 21 4.11 6.32 -22.51
C VAL A 21 2.80 5.55 -22.49
N ALA A 22 2.16 5.35 -23.62
CA ALA A 22 0.94 4.54 -23.71
C ALA A 22 1.19 3.09 -23.26
N ALA A 23 2.29 2.48 -23.66
CA ALA A 23 2.67 1.13 -23.24
C ALA A 23 2.92 1.06 -21.72
N ILE A 24 3.61 2.04 -21.12
CA ILE A 24 3.82 2.12 -19.67
C ILE A 24 2.47 2.21 -18.95
N ILE A 25 1.58 3.10 -19.39
CA ILE A 25 0.23 3.25 -18.81
C ILE A 25 -0.54 1.92 -18.89
N LEU A 26 -0.54 1.28 -20.05
CA LEU A 26 -1.26 0.01 -20.24
C LEU A 26 -0.69 -1.10 -19.35
N VAL A 27 0.64 -1.28 -19.34
CA VAL A 27 1.31 -2.31 -18.53
C VAL A 27 1.05 -2.09 -17.04
N THR A 28 1.22 -0.86 -16.55
CA THR A 28 0.97 -0.57 -15.13
C THR A 28 -0.50 -0.71 -14.77
N LEU A 29 -1.42 -0.38 -15.64
CA LEU A 29 -2.86 -0.61 -15.45
C LEU A 29 -3.18 -2.11 -15.32
N VAL A 30 -2.66 -2.92 -16.24
CA VAL A 30 -2.87 -4.39 -16.22
C VAL A 30 -2.28 -5.01 -14.97
N LEU A 31 -1.06 -4.62 -14.58
CA LEU A 31 -0.42 -5.07 -13.34
C LEU A 31 -1.25 -4.65 -12.11
N GLY A 32 -1.73 -3.42 -12.07
CA GLY A 32 -2.58 -2.94 -10.98
C GLY A 32 -3.88 -3.74 -10.83
N ILE A 33 -4.55 -4.02 -11.95
CA ILE A 33 -5.76 -4.87 -11.97
C ILE A 33 -5.43 -6.29 -11.49
N SER A 34 -4.34 -6.89 -11.96
CA SER A 34 -3.92 -8.23 -11.56
C SER A 34 -3.69 -8.33 -10.06
N GLU A 35 -2.97 -7.36 -9.48
CA GLU A 35 -2.72 -7.30 -8.03
C GLU A 35 -4.02 -7.10 -7.24
N ALA A 36 -4.93 -6.23 -7.70
CA ALA A 36 -6.22 -6.01 -7.06
C ALA A 36 -7.11 -7.26 -7.08
N VAL A 37 -7.12 -8.01 -8.19
CA VAL A 37 -7.85 -9.28 -8.29
C VAL A 37 -7.25 -10.32 -7.36
N THR A 38 -5.93 -10.41 -7.28
CA THR A 38 -5.23 -11.32 -6.36
C THR A 38 -5.58 -10.97 -4.92
N GLN A 39 -5.49 -9.70 -4.54
CA GLN A 39 -5.90 -9.25 -3.19
C GLN A 39 -7.32 -9.68 -2.85
N ARG A 40 -8.27 -9.48 -3.77
CA ARG A 40 -9.67 -9.85 -3.54
C ARG A 40 -9.86 -11.36 -3.35
N ARG A 41 -9.12 -12.18 -4.09
CA ARG A 41 -9.16 -13.65 -3.93
C ARG A 41 -8.60 -14.07 -2.59
N GLU A 42 -7.45 -13.54 -2.20
CA GLU A 42 -6.83 -13.82 -0.90
C GLU A 42 -7.67 -13.34 0.27
N SER A 43 -8.23 -12.13 0.20
CA SER A 43 -9.13 -11.63 1.25
C SER A 43 -10.36 -12.53 1.45
N ARG A 44 -10.95 -13.05 0.36
CA ARG A 44 -12.06 -14.00 0.45
C ARG A 44 -11.65 -15.33 1.10
N TYR A 45 -10.47 -15.83 0.74
CA TYR A 45 -9.93 -17.04 1.35
C TYR A 45 -9.70 -16.86 2.85
N VAL A 46 -9.07 -15.76 3.26
CA VAL A 46 -8.81 -15.44 4.66
C VAL A 46 -10.11 -15.30 5.45
N ALA A 47 -11.11 -14.60 4.89
CA ALA A 47 -12.42 -14.42 5.52
C ALA A 47 -13.15 -15.77 5.68
N ALA A 48 -13.16 -16.62 4.66
CA ALA A 48 -13.77 -17.95 4.75
C ALA A 48 -13.09 -18.84 5.80
N MET A 49 -11.76 -18.77 5.87
CA MET A 49 -10.97 -19.48 6.89
C MET A 49 -11.32 -18.97 8.29
N ALA A 50 -11.35 -17.64 8.51
CA ALA A 50 -11.70 -17.05 9.79
C ALA A 50 -13.10 -17.47 10.27
N GLN A 51 -14.09 -17.39 9.39
CA GLN A 51 -15.46 -17.83 9.69
C GLN A 51 -15.53 -19.33 10.04
N ASN A 52 -14.75 -20.14 9.36
CA ASN A 52 -14.73 -21.58 9.64
C ASN A 52 -14.10 -21.87 11.02
N ILE A 53 -13.01 -21.21 11.37
CA ILE A 53 -12.34 -21.33 12.67
C ILE A 53 -13.30 -20.97 13.80
N VAL A 54 -13.98 -19.82 13.68
CA VAL A 54 -14.92 -19.30 14.69
C VAL A 54 -16.10 -20.26 14.87
N ARG A 55 -16.64 -20.78 13.78
CA ARG A 55 -17.72 -21.80 13.84
C ARG A 55 -17.28 -23.08 14.51
N GLN A 56 -16.11 -23.59 14.17
CA GLN A 56 -15.57 -24.83 14.79
C GLN A 56 -15.29 -24.66 16.29
N ALA A 57 -14.89 -23.46 16.70
CA ALA A 57 -14.64 -23.14 18.11
C ALA A 57 -15.93 -22.80 18.89
N ASN A 58 -17.10 -22.72 18.22
CA ASN A 58 -18.34 -22.21 18.80
C ASN A 58 -18.19 -20.85 19.51
N ALA A 59 -17.33 -19.99 18.97
CA ALA A 59 -17.08 -18.67 19.57
C ALA A 59 -18.30 -17.77 19.34
N SER A 60 -18.81 -17.17 20.41
CA SER A 60 -20.05 -16.40 20.42
C SER A 60 -19.87 -14.91 20.72
N ASP A 61 -18.70 -14.51 21.16
CA ASP A 61 -18.35 -13.13 21.51
C ASP A 61 -16.95 -12.76 20.95
N GLU A 62 -16.60 -11.48 21.09
CA GLU A 62 -15.32 -10.97 20.57
C GLU A 62 -14.12 -11.67 21.18
N THR A 63 -14.14 -11.88 22.50
CA THR A 63 -13.01 -12.49 23.23
C THR A 63 -12.79 -13.93 22.82
N SER A 64 -13.86 -14.73 22.78
CA SER A 64 -13.80 -16.12 22.32
C SER A 64 -13.39 -16.23 20.85
N THR A 65 -13.81 -15.30 20.01
CA THR A 65 -13.39 -15.18 18.61
C THR A 65 -11.88 -14.92 18.53
N ILE A 66 -11.35 -13.96 19.28
CA ILE A 66 -9.93 -13.64 19.33
C ILE A 66 -9.11 -14.86 19.77
N ILE A 67 -9.55 -15.56 20.82
CA ILE A 67 -8.90 -16.76 21.33
C ILE A 67 -8.88 -17.86 20.25
N ALA A 68 -10.00 -18.10 19.57
CA ALA A 68 -10.10 -19.11 18.53
C ALA A 68 -9.12 -18.85 17.38
N LEU A 69 -9.07 -17.62 16.89
CA LEU A 69 -8.15 -17.21 15.81
C LEU A 69 -6.68 -17.33 16.26
N ARG A 70 -6.36 -16.83 17.45
CA ARG A 70 -5.02 -16.92 18.03
C ARG A 70 -4.54 -18.37 18.14
N ASP A 71 -5.38 -19.21 18.75
CA ASP A 71 -5.02 -20.60 19.03
C ASP A 71 -4.93 -21.45 17.76
N TYR A 72 -5.73 -21.11 16.75
CA TYR A 72 -5.58 -21.71 15.43
C TYR A 72 -4.21 -21.38 14.82
N LEU A 73 -3.79 -20.12 14.83
CA LEU A 73 -2.51 -19.71 14.27
C LEU A 73 -1.33 -20.31 15.03
N ARG A 74 -1.38 -20.33 16.35
CA ARG A 74 -0.34 -20.96 17.19
C ARG A 74 -0.11 -22.43 16.86
N ARG A 75 -1.17 -23.16 16.50
CA ARG A 75 -1.10 -24.59 16.16
C ARG A 75 -0.72 -24.86 14.71
N ASN A 76 -1.08 -23.96 13.80
CA ASN A 76 -1.02 -24.23 12.36
C ASN A 76 -0.02 -23.37 11.60
N VAL A 77 0.56 -22.33 12.19
CA VAL A 77 1.57 -21.49 11.55
C VAL A 77 2.85 -21.54 12.37
N THR A 78 3.87 -22.21 11.85
CA THR A 78 5.13 -22.44 12.53
C THR A 78 6.25 -21.55 12.00
N ARG A 79 7.19 -21.22 12.87
CA ARG A 79 8.38 -20.43 12.54
C ARG A 79 9.48 -21.26 11.87
N ASP A 80 9.43 -22.57 12.01
CA ASP A 80 10.50 -23.46 11.59
C ASP A 80 10.70 -23.44 10.07
N ASN A 81 11.95 -23.36 9.63
CA ASN A 81 12.36 -23.33 8.23
C ASN A 81 11.79 -22.18 7.36
N TYR A 82 11.25 -21.16 7.98
CA TYR A 82 10.72 -20.03 7.24
C TYR A 82 11.84 -19.12 6.70
N PRO A 83 11.94 -18.90 5.38
CA PRO A 83 12.97 -18.05 4.80
C PRO A 83 12.79 -16.59 5.18
N VAL A 84 13.90 -15.89 5.50
CA VAL A 84 13.84 -14.46 5.83
C VAL A 84 13.57 -13.64 4.56
N ARG A 85 12.36 -13.12 4.40
CA ARG A 85 11.99 -12.21 3.34
C ARG A 85 11.77 -10.80 3.88
N GLY A 86 12.85 -10.12 4.23
CA GLY A 86 12.80 -8.78 4.83
C GLY A 86 12.49 -7.61 3.88
N ARG A 87 11.79 -7.84 2.76
CA ARG A 87 11.57 -6.82 1.72
C ARG A 87 10.17 -6.22 1.79
N PRO A 88 10.03 -4.89 1.82
CA PRO A 88 8.74 -4.22 2.05
C PRO A 88 7.67 -4.55 0.99
N PHE A 89 8.06 -4.75 -0.28
CA PHE A 89 7.13 -5.04 -1.38
C PHE A 89 6.98 -6.52 -1.72
N LEU A 90 7.82 -7.39 -1.12
CA LEU A 90 7.82 -8.84 -1.37
C LEU A 90 7.46 -9.61 -0.09
N ARG A 91 6.61 -9.04 0.73
CA ARG A 91 6.13 -9.68 1.96
C ARG A 91 5.17 -10.81 1.61
N ASP A 92 5.23 -11.87 2.39
CA ASP A 92 4.25 -12.92 2.30
C ASP A 92 2.91 -12.44 2.85
N THR A 93 1.83 -12.90 2.22
CA THR A 93 0.47 -12.49 2.55
C THR A 93 -0.12 -13.31 3.70
N ALA A 94 -1.23 -12.87 4.27
CA ALA A 94 -1.98 -13.66 5.24
C ALA A 94 -2.43 -15.01 4.65
N ALA A 95 -2.89 -15.00 3.39
CA ALA A 95 -3.29 -16.22 2.69
C ALA A 95 -2.12 -17.19 2.53
N TYR A 96 -0.93 -16.69 2.18
CA TYR A 96 0.27 -17.52 2.06
C TYR A 96 0.62 -18.20 3.39
N ALA A 97 0.65 -17.46 4.49
CA ALA A 97 0.93 -18.03 5.81
C ALA A 97 -0.08 -19.11 6.21
N LEU A 98 -1.37 -18.87 5.95
CA LEU A 98 -2.44 -19.84 6.24
C LEU A 98 -2.40 -21.09 5.34
N GLN A 99 -1.99 -20.94 4.08
CA GLN A 99 -1.92 -22.08 3.12
C GLN A 99 -0.68 -22.93 3.35
N THR A 100 0.45 -22.32 3.68
CA THR A 100 1.72 -23.03 3.84
C THR A 100 1.96 -23.52 5.26
N GLY A 101 1.27 -22.96 6.25
CA GLY A 101 1.52 -23.23 7.66
C GLY A 101 2.86 -22.68 8.15
N HIS A 102 3.47 -21.75 7.40
CA HIS A 102 4.77 -21.17 7.75
C HIS A 102 4.71 -19.66 7.87
N GLY A 103 5.34 -19.11 8.92
CA GLY A 103 5.42 -17.67 9.14
C GLY A 103 6.21 -17.32 10.39
N ARG A 104 6.78 -16.12 10.42
CA ARG A 104 7.35 -15.53 11.63
C ARG A 104 6.29 -14.71 12.36
N CYS A 105 6.68 -14.10 13.47
CA CYS A 105 5.78 -13.22 14.23
C CYS A 105 5.05 -12.19 13.33
N GLY A 106 5.75 -11.61 12.37
CA GLY A 106 5.15 -10.63 11.45
C GLY A 106 4.10 -11.22 10.51
N GLU A 107 4.29 -12.42 9.98
CA GLU A 107 3.35 -13.12 9.09
C GLU A 107 2.17 -13.69 9.88
N SER A 108 2.43 -14.27 11.05
CA SER A 108 1.39 -14.76 11.95
C SER A 108 0.47 -13.62 12.41
N THR A 109 1.05 -12.49 12.82
CA THR A 109 0.29 -11.29 13.17
C THR A 109 -0.52 -10.77 11.99
N ARG A 110 0.03 -10.75 10.76
CA ARG A 110 -0.70 -10.37 9.55
C ARG A 110 -1.90 -11.27 9.30
N ALA A 111 -1.71 -12.58 9.43
CA ALA A 111 -2.80 -13.53 9.28
C ALA A 111 -3.90 -13.26 10.33
N PHE A 112 -3.51 -13.04 11.59
CA PHE A 112 -4.45 -12.71 12.66
C PHE A 112 -5.22 -11.41 12.36
N VAL A 113 -4.52 -10.31 12.03
CA VAL A 113 -5.15 -9.01 11.75
C VAL A 113 -6.16 -9.12 10.61
N ASN A 114 -5.76 -9.73 9.48
CA ASN A 114 -6.66 -9.88 8.33
C ASN A 114 -7.87 -10.78 8.63
N MET A 115 -7.70 -11.85 9.42
CA MET A 115 -8.82 -12.70 9.87
C MET A 115 -9.76 -11.92 10.81
N ALA A 116 -9.21 -11.22 11.79
CA ALA A 116 -9.98 -10.44 12.76
C ALA A 116 -10.79 -9.32 12.06
N GLU A 117 -10.15 -8.55 11.18
CA GLU A 117 -10.82 -7.50 10.40
C GLU A 117 -11.93 -8.07 9.49
N SER A 118 -11.72 -9.25 8.90
CA SER A 118 -12.74 -9.90 8.07
C SER A 118 -14.00 -10.32 8.84
N LEU A 119 -13.90 -10.41 10.16
CA LEU A 119 -15.01 -10.69 11.09
C LEU A 119 -15.57 -9.41 11.75
N GLY A 120 -15.08 -8.23 11.36
CA GLY A 120 -15.52 -6.95 11.90
C GLY A 120 -14.83 -6.51 13.19
N LEU A 121 -13.80 -7.23 13.65
CA LEU A 121 -12.97 -6.81 14.78
C LEU A 121 -11.96 -5.76 14.33
N HIS A 122 -11.72 -4.73 15.15
CA HIS A 122 -10.71 -3.73 14.89
C HIS A 122 -9.35 -4.19 15.39
N ALA A 123 -8.53 -4.72 14.48
CA ALA A 123 -7.21 -5.26 14.79
C ALA A 123 -6.11 -4.55 14.00
N TYR A 124 -4.97 -4.30 14.64
CA TYR A 124 -3.80 -3.73 13.99
C TYR A 124 -2.51 -4.24 14.61
N ARG A 125 -1.42 -4.10 13.89
CA ARG A 125 -0.11 -4.57 14.28
C ARG A 125 0.52 -3.67 15.33
N LEU A 126 1.13 -4.28 16.35
CA LEU A 126 1.94 -3.62 17.35
C LEU A 126 3.32 -4.27 17.41
N TYR A 127 4.34 -3.45 17.60
CA TYR A 127 5.71 -3.89 17.89
C TYR A 127 5.98 -3.72 19.36
N ILE A 128 6.52 -4.76 20.00
CA ILE A 128 6.98 -4.72 21.38
C ILE A 128 8.50 -4.85 21.43
N GLU A 129 9.14 -3.98 22.18
CA GLU A 129 10.58 -3.96 22.47
C GLU A 129 10.80 -4.19 23.97
N GLY A 130 11.87 -4.84 24.35
CA GLY A 130 12.24 -5.05 25.75
C GLY A 130 12.83 -6.42 26.03
N LEU A 131 12.85 -7.28 25.01
CA LEU A 131 13.55 -8.54 24.98
C LEU A 131 14.71 -8.47 23.98
N PRO A 132 15.60 -9.49 23.94
CA PRO A 132 16.76 -9.44 23.05
C PRO A 132 16.42 -9.25 21.56
N LEU A 133 15.14 -9.37 21.18
CA LEU A 133 14.65 -9.22 19.81
C LEU A 133 13.33 -8.45 19.81
N GLU A 134 13.13 -7.62 18.78
CA GLU A 134 11.82 -7.04 18.47
C GLU A 134 10.80 -8.16 18.23
N HIS A 135 9.63 -8.05 18.84
CA HIS A 135 8.53 -8.98 18.62
C HIS A 135 7.29 -8.25 18.07
N VAL A 136 6.48 -8.98 17.33
CA VAL A 136 5.31 -8.43 16.64
C VAL A 136 4.08 -9.15 17.15
N VAL A 137 3.11 -8.39 17.63
CA VAL A 137 1.81 -8.87 18.12
C VAL A 137 0.67 -8.11 17.45
N ALA A 138 -0.55 -8.60 17.58
CA ALA A 138 -1.73 -7.82 17.22
C ALA A 138 -2.26 -7.07 18.45
N LEU A 139 -2.86 -5.91 18.21
CA LEU A 139 -3.67 -5.18 19.18
C LEU A 139 -5.11 -5.16 18.64
N VAL A 140 -6.06 -5.63 19.44
CA VAL A 140 -7.48 -5.65 19.09
C VAL A 140 -8.21 -4.68 20.00
N ARG A 141 -9.00 -3.77 19.40
CA ARG A 141 -9.90 -2.91 20.12
C ARG A 141 -11.29 -3.55 20.17
N LEU A 142 -11.77 -3.82 21.36
CA LEU A 142 -13.11 -4.33 21.60
C LEU A 142 -14.16 -3.21 21.54
N ASN A 143 -15.41 -3.59 21.37
CA ASN A 143 -16.55 -2.66 21.36
C ASN A 143 -16.76 -1.95 22.72
N ASP A 144 -16.32 -2.54 23.81
CA ASP A 144 -16.34 -1.93 25.15
C ASP A 144 -15.17 -0.94 25.40
N GLY A 145 -14.31 -0.74 24.41
CA GLY A 145 -13.16 0.16 24.45
C GLY A 145 -11.87 -0.45 25.00
N ARG A 146 -11.88 -1.67 25.52
CA ARG A 146 -10.67 -2.37 25.94
C ARG A 146 -9.76 -2.65 24.74
N GLN A 147 -8.47 -2.68 24.97
CA GLN A 147 -7.45 -2.96 23.97
C GLN A 147 -6.66 -4.19 24.40
N LEU A 148 -6.78 -5.27 23.65
CA LEU A 148 -6.18 -6.56 23.98
C LEU A 148 -4.98 -6.83 23.06
N LEU A 149 -3.86 -7.20 23.68
CA LEU A 149 -2.69 -7.73 23.00
C LEU A 149 -2.87 -9.20 22.70
N VAL A 150 -2.56 -9.59 21.49
CA VAL A 150 -2.71 -10.94 20.98
C VAL A 150 -1.42 -11.39 20.32
N ASP A 151 -0.70 -12.29 20.97
CA ASP A 151 0.44 -12.96 20.39
C ASP A 151 0.00 -14.27 19.73
N SER A 152 -0.05 -14.29 18.41
CA SER A 152 -0.53 -15.40 17.60
C SER A 152 0.59 -16.34 17.10
N THR A 153 1.81 -16.20 17.63
CA THR A 153 2.95 -17.02 17.20
C THR A 153 2.94 -18.40 17.84
N ASP A 154 3.59 -19.37 17.21
CA ASP A 154 3.79 -20.74 17.73
C ASP A 154 4.60 -20.77 19.03
N ARG A 155 5.46 -19.76 19.25
CA ARG A 155 6.26 -19.56 20.47
C ARG A 155 5.99 -18.18 21.03
N PRO A 156 4.83 -17.99 21.66
CA PRO A 156 4.41 -16.67 22.11
C PRO A 156 5.25 -16.18 23.30
N TYR A 157 5.56 -14.89 23.31
CA TYR A 157 6.11 -14.21 24.49
C TYR A 157 5.01 -13.81 25.47
N ILE A 158 3.80 -13.57 24.96
CA ILE A 158 2.61 -13.24 25.74
C ILE A 158 1.63 -14.41 25.57
N GLN A 159 1.48 -15.21 26.64
CA GLN A 159 0.66 -16.43 26.58
C GLN A 159 -0.85 -16.11 26.55
N ASP A 160 -1.28 -15.20 27.42
CA ASP A 160 -2.68 -14.84 27.58
C ASP A 160 -3.05 -13.59 26.79
N LEU A 161 -4.33 -13.25 26.79
CA LEU A 161 -4.78 -11.94 26.34
C LEU A 161 -4.44 -10.93 27.45
N VAL A 162 -3.68 -9.91 27.09
CA VAL A 162 -3.23 -8.88 28.02
C VAL A 162 -3.78 -7.53 27.57
N GLU A 163 -4.38 -6.78 28.48
CA GLU A 163 -4.77 -5.40 28.19
C GLU A 163 -3.54 -4.51 27.98
N LEU A 164 -3.61 -3.59 27.02
CA LEU A 164 -2.50 -2.71 26.68
C LEU A 164 -1.99 -1.91 27.90
N ASN A 165 -2.90 -1.48 28.78
CA ASN A 165 -2.58 -0.78 30.02
C ASN A 165 -1.78 -1.61 31.05
N GLN A 166 -1.76 -2.94 30.86
CA GLN A 166 -1.02 -3.87 31.71
C GLN A 166 0.37 -4.22 31.16
N LEU A 167 0.69 -3.74 29.94
CA LEU A 167 1.94 -4.10 29.26
C LEU A 167 3.20 -3.69 30.04
N GLU A 168 3.13 -2.60 30.80
CA GLU A 168 4.23 -2.16 31.67
C GLU A 168 4.67 -3.22 32.69
N ARG A 169 3.75 -4.10 33.13
CA ARG A 169 4.08 -5.22 34.03
C ARG A 169 5.01 -6.25 33.41
N TYR A 170 5.07 -6.28 32.07
CA TYR A 170 5.94 -7.16 31.31
C TYR A 170 7.26 -6.50 30.89
N HIS A 171 7.50 -5.24 31.31
CA HIS A 171 8.69 -4.45 30.96
C HIS A 171 8.90 -4.29 29.43
N PHE A 172 7.82 -4.24 28.66
CA PHE A 172 7.87 -3.99 27.23
C PHE A 172 7.56 -2.55 26.91
N ASN A 173 8.38 -1.95 26.04
CA ASN A 173 8.01 -0.78 25.28
C ASN A 173 7.26 -1.22 24.02
N TYR A 174 6.38 -0.36 23.50
CA TYR A 174 5.63 -0.67 22.30
C TYR A 174 5.56 0.53 21.34
N TYR A 175 5.40 0.23 20.06
CA TYR A 175 5.20 1.24 19.02
C TYR A 175 4.36 0.66 17.86
N SER A 176 3.68 1.54 17.13
CA SER A 176 2.83 1.13 16.01
C SER A 176 3.65 0.76 14.76
N SER A 177 3.04 0.06 13.82
CA SER A 177 3.64 -0.37 12.56
C SER A 177 4.22 0.78 11.73
N ILE A 178 3.66 1.98 11.81
CA ILE A 178 4.11 3.17 11.09
C ILE A 178 5.46 3.67 11.61
N ASN A 179 5.75 3.43 12.88
CA ASN A 179 7.02 3.81 13.52
C ASN A 179 8.15 2.80 13.26
N MET A 180 7.89 1.68 12.56
CA MET A 180 8.84 0.60 12.37
C MET A 180 10.05 0.97 11.52
N HIS A 181 9.95 1.94 10.64
CA HIS A 181 11.12 2.40 9.92
C HIS A 181 12.04 3.14 10.87
N ARG A 182 13.23 2.62 11.12
CA ARG A 182 14.29 3.27 11.93
C ARG A 182 14.49 4.74 11.58
N TRP A 183 14.18 5.14 10.37
CA TRP A 183 14.24 6.49 9.81
C TRP A 183 13.09 7.40 10.26
N LEU A 184 11.96 6.80 10.67
CA LEU A 184 10.75 7.52 11.09
C LEU A 184 10.45 7.32 12.59
N ARG A 185 11.32 6.64 13.34
CA ARG A 185 11.17 6.48 14.79
C ARG A 185 11.05 7.85 15.45
N ARG A 186 9.83 8.26 15.69
CA ARG A 186 9.53 9.38 16.58
C ARG A 186 9.16 8.78 17.94
N PRO A 187 10.00 8.99 18.96
CA PRO A 187 9.88 8.29 20.24
C PRO A 187 8.67 8.71 21.09
N SER A 188 7.76 9.53 20.60
CA SER A 188 6.82 10.23 21.46
C SER A 188 5.34 9.99 21.16
N LEU A 189 4.98 9.01 20.30
CA LEU A 189 3.62 8.91 19.86
C LEU A 189 2.98 7.58 20.31
N PRO A 190 1.93 7.65 21.16
CA PRO A 190 1.21 6.47 21.64
C PRO A 190 0.69 5.61 20.46
N ALA A 191 0.69 4.28 20.62
CA ALA A 191 0.27 3.33 19.59
C ALA A 191 -1.14 3.58 19.03
N ASN A 192 -2.00 4.20 19.83
CA ASN A 192 -3.38 4.53 19.48
C ASN A 192 -3.55 5.79 18.61
N THR A 193 -2.48 6.57 18.37
CA THR A 193 -2.54 7.85 17.62
C THR A 193 -2.16 7.70 16.14
N TYR A 194 -1.71 6.54 15.68
CA TYR A 194 -0.94 6.41 14.44
C TYR A 194 -1.40 5.40 13.41
N ASP A 195 -2.63 4.97 13.43
CA ASP A 195 -3.21 4.38 12.23
C ASP A 195 -4.15 5.40 11.58
N PRO A 196 -3.62 6.25 10.65
CA PRO A 196 -4.49 6.96 9.76
C PRO A 196 -5.39 5.89 9.09
N PRO A 197 -6.72 6.08 9.08
CA PRO A 197 -7.63 5.11 8.51
C PRO A 197 -7.14 4.70 7.12
N GLY A 198 -6.88 3.41 6.93
CA GLY A 198 -6.45 2.83 5.66
C GLY A 198 -4.96 2.60 5.46
N LEU A 199 -4.03 3.19 6.19
CA LEU A 199 -2.59 2.88 6.03
C LEU A 199 -2.24 1.49 6.57
N SER A 200 -2.82 1.10 7.69
CA SER A 200 -2.69 -0.25 8.26
C SER A 200 -3.13 -1.31 7.25
N TYR A 201 -4.26 -1.07 6.55
CA TYR A 201 -4.74 -1.96 5.51
C TYR A 201 -3.69 -2.25 4.44
N PHE A 202 -3.06 -1.22 3.86
CA PHE A 202 -2.02 -1.40 2.83
C PHE A 202 -0.76 -2.06 3.38
N TYR A 203 -0.46 -1.84 4.65
CA TYR A 203 0.67 -2.50 5.29
C TYR A 203 0.45 -4.01 5.45
N GLU A 204 -0.75 -4.42 5.82
CA GLU A 204 -1.11 -5.83 6.02
C GLU A 204 -1.49 -6.54 4.72
N ASN A 205 -1.76 -5.81 3.64
CA ASN A 205 -2.19 -6.34 2.35
C ASN A 205 -1.21 -5.95 1.21
N PRO A 206 -0.12 -6.71 1.02
CA PRO A 206 0.93 -6.37 0.05
C PRO A 206 0.45 -6.23 -1.39
N HIS A 207 -0.53 -7.03 -1.82
CA HIS A 207 -1.12 -6.92 -3.16
C HIS A 207 -1.93 -5.63 -3.33
N ALA A 208 -2.65 -5.18 -2.28
CA ALA A 208 -3.35 -3.90 -2.31
C ALA A 208 -2.37 -2.73 -2.43
N LEU A 209 -1.24 -2.78 -1.71
CA LEU A 209 -0.19 -1.77 -1.81
C LEU A 209 0.41 -1.72 -3.22
N LYS A 210 0.73 -2.88 -3.81
CA LYS A 210 1.26 -2.95 -5.18
C LYS A 210 0.24 -2.41 -6.20
N ALA A 211 -1.04 -2.79 -6.07
CA ALA A 211 -2.11 -2.28 -6.92
C ALA A 211 -2.19 -0.75 -6.86
N LEU A 212 -2.17 -0.17 -5.65
CA LEU A 212 -2.16 1.28 -5.44
C LEU A 212 -0.98 1.94 -6.14
N LEU A 213 0.24 1.38 -6.00
CA LEU A 213 1.44 1.93 -6.63
C LEU A 213 1.37 1.88 -8.15
N TYR A 214 0.90 0.78 -8.73
CA TYR A 214 0.73 0.65 -10.19
C TYR A 214 -0.33 1.61 -10.73
N PHE A 215 -1.47 1.75 -10.07
CA PHE A 215 -2.50 2.72 -10.47
C PHE A 215 -2.01 4.16 -10.33
N SER A 216 -1.29 4.49 -9.26
CA SER A 216 -0.71 5.82 -9.05
C SER A 216 0.30 6.17 -10.14
N LEU A 217 1.15 5.21 -10.52
CA LEU A 217 2.12 5.39 -11.61
C LEU A 217 1.41 5.60 -12.96
N SER A 218 0.39 4.78 -13.26
CA SER A 218 -0.42 4.90 -14.47
C SER A 218 -1.07 6.29 -14.56
N LEU A 219 -1.69 6.74 -13.46
CA LEU A 219 -2.34 8.05 -13.37
C LEU A 219 -1.34 9.21 -13.50
N ALA A 220 -0.17 9.11 -12.87
CA ALA A 220 0.88 10.11 -12.98
C ALA A 220 1.39 10.24 -14.43
N CYS A 221 1.64 9.12 -15.11
CA CYS A 221 2.05 9.11 -16.50
C CYS A 221 0.97 9.72 -17.43
N ALA A 222 -0.29 9.35 -17.24
CA ALA A 222 -1.42 9.90 -17.99
C ALA A 222 -1.60 11.40 -17.75
N GLY A 223 -1.52 11.84 -16.48
CA GLY A 223 -1.62 13.23 -16.09
C GLY A 223 -0.51 14.11 -16.68
N LEU A 224 0.74 13.66 -16.58
CA LEU A 224 1.88 14.37 -17.17
C LEU A 224 1.77 14.47 -18.69
N TRP A 225 1.28 13.42 -19.33
CA TRP A 225 1.07 13.43 -20.78
C TRP A 225 -0.08 14.37 -21.18
N GLY A 226 -1.21 14.32 -20.47
CA GLY A 226 -2.34 15.22 -20.68
C GLY A 226 -1.97 16.70 -20.50
N LEU A 227 -1.20 17.03 -19.47
CA LEU A 227 -0.68 18.38 -19.24
C LEU A 227 0.21 18.88 -20.40
N ARG A 228 1.09 17.99 -20.91
CA ARG A 228 1.92 18.32 -22.08
C ARG A 228 1.10 18.56 -23.33
N PHE A 229 0.07 17.75 -23.54
CA PHE A 229 -0.85 17.89 -24.66
C PHE A 229 -1.62 19.23 -24.61
N MET A 230 -2.21 19.54 -23.46
CA MET A 230 -2.91 20.81 -23.23
C MET A 230 -2.00 22.02 -23.45
N ARG A 231 -0.77 22.00 -22.92
CA ARG A 231 0.20 23.09 -23.11
C ARG A 231 0.55 23.31 -24.60
N ARG A 232 0.64 22.23 -25.40
CA ARG A 232 0.88 22.33 -26.84
C ARG A 232 -0.30 22.97 -27.57
N HIS A 233 -1.53 22.56 -27.24
CA HIS A 233 -2.74 23.12 -27.82
C HIS A 233 -2.90 24.61 -27.48
N VAL A 234 -2.72 25.01 -26.24
CA VAL A 234 -2.81 26.41 -25.83
C VAL A 234 -1.74 27.28 -26.53
N ARG A 235 -0.52 26.76 -26.72
CA ARG A 235 0.53 27.47 -27.47
C ARG A 235 0.20 27.61 -28.95
N ALA A 236 -0.33 26.58 -29.59
CA ALA A 236 -0.76 26.61 -30.99
C ALA A 236 -1.89 27.61 -31.18
N SER A 237 -2.90 27.62 -30.31
CA SER A 237 -4.02 28.58 -30.39
C SER A 237 -3.58 30.03 -30.21
N ARG A 238 -2.59 30.28 -29.33
CA ARG A 238 -2.02 31.63 -29.15
C ARG A 238 -1.19 32.07 -30.38
N ALA A 239 -0.49 31.16 -31.04
CA ALA A 239 0.29 31.50 -32.22
C ALA A 239 -0.59 31.88 -33.42
N THR A 240 -1.80 31.30 -33.54
CA THR A 240 -2.78 31.66 -34.60
C THR A 240 -3.56 32.92 -34.29
N ALA A 241 -3.56 33.41 -33.05
CA ALA A 241 -4.27 34.61 -32.60
C ALA A 241 -3.49 35.93 -32.73
N ILE A 242 -2.26 35.92 -33.32
CA ILE A 242 -1.52 37.16 -33.59
C ILE A 242 -2.20 37.82 -34.80
N PRO A 243 -2.88 38.97 -34.62
CA PRO A 243 -3.61 39.59 -35.71
C PRO A 243 -2.65 40.14 -36.77
N ALA A 244 -3.03 40.00 -38.01
CA ALA A 244 -2.35 40.48 -39.23
C ALA A 244 -2.25 42.03 -39.28
N SER A 245 -2.56 42.74 -38.21
CA SER A 245 -2.54 44.21 -38.09
C SER A 245 -1.16 44.83 -37.98
N ALA A 246 -0.08 44.05 -37.95
CA ALA A 246 1.28 44.58 -37.84
C ALA A 246 1.97 44.82 -39.21
N VAL A 247 1.34 44.46 -40.31
CA VAL A 247 1.90 44.64 -41.66
C VAL A 247 1.11 45.79 -42.34
N GLY A 248 1.41 47.01 -41.98
CA GLY A 248 0.68 48.15 -42.63
C GLY A 248 1.02 49.54 -42.13
N ARG A 249 2.26 49.81 -41.68
CA ARG A 249 2.76 51.21 -41.60
C ARG A 249 3.85 51.40 -42.64
N GLN A 250 3.40 51.58 -43.91
CA GLN A 250 4.23 52.30 -44.87
C GLN A 250 4.28 53.76 -44.46
N SER A 251 5.45 54.23 -44.12
CA SER A 251 5.69 55.67 -43.95
C SER A 251 5.39 56.44 -45.25
N PRO A 252 4.62 57.52 -45.22
CA PRO A 252 4.48 58.39 -46.40
C PRO A 252 5.83 59.09 -46.67
N ALA A 253 6.31 58.96 -47.90
CA ALA A 253 7.47 59.71 -48.42
C ALA A 253 7.18 61.19 -48.37
N ILE A 254 8.04 61.94 -47.70
CA ILE A 254 8.06 63.39 -47.74
C ILE A 254 8.63 63.78 -49.09
N ALA A 255 7.76 64.32 -49.95
CA ALA A 255 8.17 65.01 -51.18
C ALA A 255 8.69 66.40 -50.79
N THR A 256 9.97 66.65 -50.96
CA THR A 256 10.56 68.00 -51.01
C THR A 256 10.22 68.63 -52.38
N VAL A 257 9.56 69.75 -52.33
CA VAL A 257 9.37 70.61 -53.49
C VAL A 257 10.33 71.84 -53.30
N ASP A 258 11.09 72.09 -54.36
CA ASP A 258 11.98 73.23 -54.49
C ASP A 258 11.22 74.57 -54.50
#